data_67e481d7d65d0034baf2512f57050fa8
#
_entry.id   67e481d7d65d0034baf2512f57050fa8
#
_cell.length_a   1.000
_cell.length_b   1.000
_cell.length_c   1.000
_cell.angle_alpha   90.00
_cell.angle_beta   90.00
_cell.angle_gamma   90.00
#
_symmetry.space_group_name_H-M   'P 1'
#
loop_
_entity.id
_entity.type
_entity.pdbx_description
1 polymer ?
#
loop_
_entity_poly.entity_id
_entity_poly.type
_entity_poly.pdbx_seq_one_letter_code
_entity_poly.pdbx_strand_id
1 'polypeptide(L)'
;MENPSHMMKNAHLDGDAFLIEGNEIGVVLLHGFTATTAEVRLLADYLSGFGYTLAAPLLLGHGTQPAELNKTSWIDWYEAAERTYLELRGKCTKVFMCGESMGALLALLVASRYAQVDGVIAVAPALQIRGIGLSRIMQYFVKFRAKN
;
A
#
# COMPACT_ATOMS: atom_id res chain seq x y z
N MET A 1 16.52 -2.04 -13.63
CA MET A 1 15.97 -1.69 -12.30
C MET A 1 16.38 -2.79 -11.37
N GLU A 2 17.08 -2.46 -10.28
CA GLU A 2 17.39 -3.47 -9.26
C GLU A 2 16.09 -3.94 -8.61
N ASN A 3 15.96 -5.25 -8.41
CA ASN A 3 14.80 -5.84 -7.78
C ASN A 3 14.65 -5.26 -6.35
N PRO A 4 13.49 -4.67 -6.00
CA PRO A 4 13.24 -4.09 -4.66
C PRO A 4 13.54 -5.05 -3.50
N SER A 5 13.47 -6.37 -3.73
CA SER A 5 13.75 -7.40 -2.73
C SER A 5 15.17 -7.33 -2.12
N HIS A 6 16.16 -6.80 -2.85
CA HIS A 6 17.52 -6.63 -2.34
C HIS A 6 17.67 -5.59 -1.22
N MET A 7 16.68 -4.71 -1.09
CA MET A 7 16.69 -3.64 -0.10
C MET A 7 15.90 -3.99 1.18
N MET A 8 15.20 -5.13 1.17
CA MET A 8 14.38 -5.55 2.30
C MET A 8 15.15 -6.42 3.28
N LYS A 9 14.94 -6.20 4.58
CA LYS A 9 15.48 -7.04 5.65
C LYS A 9 15.03 -8.52 5.51
N ASN A 10 13.88 -8.74 4.86
CA ASN A 10 13.29 -10.04 4.53
C ASN A 10 13.32 -10.26 3.01
N ALA A 11 14.51 -10.33 2.43
CA ALA A 11 14.72 -10.47 0.97
C ALA A 11 14.07 -11.73 0.34
N HIS A 12 13.60 -12.68 1.17
CA HIS A 12 12.86 -13.86 0.71
C HIS A 12 11.38 -13.57 0.42
N LEU A 13 10.87 -12.40 0.84
CA LEU A 13 9.51 -11.97 0.53
C LEU A 13 9.52 -11.10 -0.72
N ASP A 14 8.69 -11.48 -1.69
CA ASP A 14 8.49 -10.71 -2.91
C ASP A 14 7.77 -9.38 -2.58
N GLY A 15 8.39 -8.26 -2.93
CA GLY A 15 7.87 -6.91 -2.70
C GLY A 15 7.28 -6.24 -3.94
N ASP A 16 7.18 -6.94 -5.07
CA ASP A 16 6.63 -6.41 -6.31
C ASP A 16 5.10 -6.33 -6.27
N ALA A 17 4.52 -5.47 -7.12
CA ALA A 17 3.07 -5.42 -7.31
C ALA A 17 2.54 -6.78 -7.78
N PHE A 18 1.32 -7.14 -7.37
CA PHE A 18 0.71 -8.40 -7.78
C PHE A 18 -0.80 -8.31 -8.00
N LEU A 19 -1.28 -9.21 -8.84
CA LEU A 19 -2.68 -9.55 -9.03
C LEU A 19 -2.83 -11.07 -8.89
N ILE A 20 -3.69 -11.51 -8.00
CA ILE A 20 -4.11 -12.92 -7.86
C ILE A 20 -5.56 -12.97 -8.32
N GLU A 21 -5.81 -13.63 -9.45
CA GLU A 21 -7.16 -13.78 -9.98
C GLU A 21 -7.92 -14.87 -9.20
N GLY A 22 -9.18 -14.60 -8.92
CA GLY A 22 -10.08 -15.47 -8.19
C GLY A 22 -11.53 -15.26 -8.61
N ASN A 23 -12.44 -15.21 -7.65
CA ASN A 23 -13.87 -15.02 -7.88
C ASN A 23 -14.22 -13.51 -8.05
N GLU A 24 -15.52 -13.22 -8.11
CA GLU A 24 -16.09 -11.88 -8.30
C GLU A 24 -15.98 -10.94 -7.08
N ILE A 25 -15.32 -11.37 -5.99
CA ILE A 25 -15.06 -10.54 -4.82
C ILE A 25 -13.59 -10.10 -4.87
N GLY A 26 -13.37 -8.82 -5.07
CA GLY A 26 -12.04 -8.21 -5.14
C GLY A 26 -11.62 -7.58 -3.82
N VAL A 27 -10.32 -7.65 -3.50
CA VAL A 27 -9.73 -6.90 -2.39
C VAL A 27 -8.48 -6.21 -2.86
N VAL A 28 -8.43 -4.88 -2.73
CA VAL A 28 -7.21 -4.09 -2.90
C VAL A 28 -6.44 -4.08 -1.58
N LEU A 29 -5.17 -4.43 -1.62
CA LEU A 29 -4.27 -4.51 -0.46
C LEU A 29 -3.20 -3.43 -0.56
N LEU A 30 -3.16 -2.50 0.40
CA LEU A 30 -2.28 -1.33 0.38
C LEU A 30 -1.29 -1.38 1.55
N HIS A 31 0.00 -1.38 1.22
CA HIS A 31 1.09 -1.40 2.20
C HIS A 31 1.32 -0.02 2.85
N GLY A 32 2.07 -0.01 3.96
CA GLY A 32 2.42 1.18 4.71
C GLY A 32 3.57 2.00 4.10
N PHE A 33 3.83 3.16 4.70
CA PHE A 33 4.94 4.04 4.30
C PHE A 33 6.30 3.36 4.51
N THR A 34 7.18 3.44 3.54
CA THR A 34 8.51 2.78 3.49
C THR A 34 8.48 1.24 3.44
N ALA A 35 7.29 0.64 3.34
CA ALA A 35 7.13 -0.79 3.13
C ALA A 35 7.03 -1.15 1.63
N THR A 36 6.74 -2.39 1.33
CA THR A 36 6.43 -2.90 -0.01
C THR A 36 5.23 -3.83 0.09
N THR A 37 4.80 -4.41 -1.02
CA THR A 37 3.71 -5.40 -1.04
C THR A 37 4.01 -6.65 -0.22
N ALA A 38 5.29 -6.92 0.12
CA ALA A 38 5.66 -7.99 1.04
C ALA A 38 4.94 -7.91 2.40
N GLU A 39 4.59 -6.69 2.86
CA GLU A 39 3.85 -6.47 4.11
C GLU A 39 2.45 -7.08 4.08
N VAL A 40 1.81 -7.08 2.92
CA VAL A 40 0.43 -7.58 2.73
C VAL A 40 0.38 -8.96 2.05
N ARG A 41 1.54 -9.52 1.68
CA ARG A 41 1.62 -10.79 0.93
C ARG A 41 1.02 -11.96 1.70
N LEU A 42 1.36 -12.13 2.97
CA LEU A 42 0.83 -13.22 3.79
C LEU A 42 -0.71 -13.15 3.94
N LEU A 43 -1.25 -11.94 4.05
CA LEU A 43 -2.70 -11.73 4.06
C LEU A 43 -3.30 -12.10 2.69
N ALA A 44 -2.63 -11.71 1.61
CA ALA A 44 -3.07 -12.08 0.26
C ALA A 44 -3.08 -13.59 0.06
N ASP A 45 -2.03 -14.28 0.46
CA ASP A 45 -1.93 -15.75 0.37
C ASP A 45 -3.06 -16.42 1.15
N TYR A 46 -3.35 -15.93 2.36
CA TYR A 46 -4.46 -16.44 3.18
C TYR A 46 -5.81 -16.20 2.50
N LEU A 47 -6.07 -15.00 2.00
CA LEU A 47 -7.34 -14.63 1.36
C LEU A 47 -7.52 -15.34 0.01
N SER A 48 -6.45 -15.64 -0.71
CA SER A 48 -6.51 -16.40 -1.97
C SER A 48 -7.06 -17.82 -1.75
N GLY A 49 -6.82 -18.41 -0.56
CA GLY A 49 -7.39 -19.69 -0.16
C GLY A 49 -8.92 -19.69 -0.10
N PHE A 50 -9.57 -18.53 -0.02
CA PHE A 50 -11.03 -18.37 -0.11
C PHE A 50 -11.50 -18.05 -1.54
N GLY A 51 -10.57 -18.01 -2.49
CA GLY A 51 -10.85 -17.75 -3.89
C GLY A 51 -11.10 -16.29 -4.26
N TYR A 52 -10.73 -15.32 -3.41
CA TYR A 52 -10.90 -13.90 -3.72
C TYR A 52 -9.91 -13.41 -4.77
N THR A 53 -10.31 -12.42 -5.55
CA THR A 53 -9.41 -11.68 -6.45
C THR A 53 -8.68 -10.59 -5.66
N LEU A 54 -7.35 -10.62 -5.68
CA LEU A 54 -6.52 -9.76 -4.82
C LEU A 54 -5.55 -8.94 -5.67
N ALA A 55 -5.46 -7.65 -5.41
CA ALA A 55 -4.52 -6.77 -6.08
C ALA A 55 -3.78 -5.91 -5.05
N ALA A 56 -2.46 -5.85 -5.17
CA ALA A 56 -1.62 -4.98 -4.36
C ALA A 56 -0.66 -4.19 -5.26
N PRO A 57 -0.85 -2.88 -5.41
CA PRO A 57 0.11 -2.04 -6.11
C PRO A 57 1.36 -1.85 -5.25
N LEU A 58 2.54 -1.85 -5.86
CA LEU A 58 3.72 -1.27 -5.24
C LEU A 58 3.64 0.25 -5.45
N LEU A 59 3.46 0.98 -4.35
CA LEU A 59 3.30 2.43 -4.39
C LEU A 59 4.58 3.11 -4.86
N LEU A 60 4.45 4.13 -5.71
CA LEU A 60 5.57 4.80 -6.38
C LEU A 60 6.67 5.21 -5.38
N GLY A 61 7.92 4.94 -5.72
CA GLY A 61 9.09 5.23 -4.90
C GLY A 61 9.35 4.24 -3.77
N HIS A 62 8.39 3.37 -3.41
CA HIS A 62 8.59 2.33 -2.41
C HIS A 62 9.39 1.14 -3.00
N GLY A 63 10.11 0.43 -2.15
CA GLY A 63 11.02 -0.64 -2.61
C GLY A 63 12.26 -0.13 -3.34
N THR A 64 12.52 1.17 -3.29
CA THR A 64 13.67 1.83 -3.92
C THR A 64 14.53 2.58 -2.89
N GLN A 65 15.50 3.38 -3.37
CA GLN A 65 16.32 4.23 -2.52
C GLN A 65 15.45 5.34 -1.88
N PRO A 66 15.74 5.78 -0.64
CA PRO A 66 15.04 6.88 0.00
C PRO A 66 15.00 8.16 -0.82
N ALA A 67 16.02 8.39 -1.65
CA ALA A 67 16.07 9.55 -2.55
C ALA A 67 14.99 9.49 -3.64
N GLU A 68 14.62 8.30 -4.11
CA GLU A 68 13.53 8.12 -5.09
C GLU A 68 12.16 8.28 -4.42
N LEU A 69 11.99 7.73 -3.21
CA LEU A 69 10.76 7.92 -2.42
C LEU A 69 10.51 9.41 -2.14
N ASN A 70 11.55 10.19 -1.88
CA ASN A 70 11.44 11.63 -1.64
C ASN A 70 11.00 12.45 -2.87
N LYS A 71 11.04 11.88 -4.07
CA LYS A 71 10.51 12.50 -5.29
C LYS A 71 9.01 12.28 -5.50
N THR A 72 8.40 11.43 -4.67
CA THR A 72 6.99 11.08 -4.75
C THR A 72 6.16 11.79 -3.71
N SER A 73 4.87 11.83 -3.91
CA SER A 73 3.89 12.46 -3.03
C SER A 73 2.74 11.52 -2.69
N TRP A 74 1.94 11.89 -1.72
CA TRP A 74 0.73 11.16 -1.37
C TRP A 74 -0.28 11.09 -2.54
N ILE A 75 -0.22 12.04 -3.50
CA ILE A 75 -1.08 12.06 -4.68
C ILE A 75 -0.73 10.88 -5.59
N ASP A 76 0.57 10.64 -5.84
CA ASP A 76 1.02 9.52 -6.66
C ASP A 76 0.58 8.17 -6.06
N TRP A 77 0.62 8.06 -4.73
CA TRP A 77 0.20 6.83 -4.03
C TRP A 77 -1.32 6.67 -4.05
N TYR A 78 -2.05 7.77 -3.90
CA TYR A 78 -3.51 7.78 -4.03
C TYR A 78 -3.93 7.34 -5.44
N GLU A 79 -3.34 7.90 -6.49
CA GLU A 79 -3.64 7.55 -7.88
C GLU A 79 -3.37 6.07 -8.17
N ALA A 80 -2.32 5.49 -7.59
CA ALA A 80 -2.04 4.06 -7.70
C ALA A 80 -3.12 3.22 -7.02
N ALA A 81 -3.55 3.60 -5.81
CA ALA A 81 -4.61 2.93 -5.07
C ALA A 81 -5.97 3.03 -5.80
N GLU A 82 -6.31 4.22 -6.30
CA GLU A 82 -7.52 4.49 -7.06
C GLU A 82 -7.57 3.69 -8.35
N ARG A 83 -6.50 3.69 -9.15
CA ARG A 83 -6.40 2.91 -10.37
C ARG A 83 -6.60 1.42 -10.10
N THR A 84 -5.94 0.88 -9.08
CA THR A 84 -6.08 -0.54 -8.71
C THR A 84 -7.52 -0.86 -8.29
N TYR A 85 -8.18 0.03 -7.55
CA TYR A 85 -9.59 -0.11 -7.22
C TYR A 85 -10.48 -0.16 -8.48
N LEU A 86 -10.29 0.78 -9.41
CA LEU A 86 -11.08 0.87 -10.64
C LEU A 86 -10.85 -0.36 -11.54
N GLU A 87 -9.62 -0.86 -11.62
CA GLU A 87 -9.30 -2.09 -12.36
C GLU A 87 -10.04 -3.31 -11.77
N LEU A 88 -10.04 -3.48 -10.44
CA LEU A 88 -10.80 -4.54 -9.80
C LEU A 88 -12.31 -4.35 -9.94
N ARG A 89 -12.79 -3.11 -9.84
CA ARG A 89 -14.22 -2.80 -10.01
C ARG A 89 -14.74 -3.13 -11.41
N GLY A 90 -13.87 -3.08 -12.42
CA GLY A 90 -14.19 -3.52 -13.78
C GLY A 90 -14.31 -5.04 -13.94
N LYS A 91 -13.81 -5.83 -12.98
CA LYS A 91 -13.75 -7.31 -13.04
C LYS A 91 -14.61 -7.97 -11.97
N CYS A 92 -14.82 -7.30 -10.83
CA CYS A 92 -15.47 -7.87 -9.64
C CYS A 92 -16.80 -7.19 -9.36
N THR A 93 -17.77 -7.94 -8.87
CA THR A 93 -19.09 -7.43 -8.44
C THR A 93 -19.02 -6.71 -7.11
N LYS A 94 -18.08 -7.11 -6.23
CA LYS A 94 -17.79 -6.46 -4.96
C LYS A 94 -16.30 -6.17 -4.86
N VAL A 95 -15.94 -4.98 -4.36
CA VAL A 95 -14.55 -4.59 -4.14
C VAL A 95 -14.38 -3.95 -2.76
N PHE A 96 -13.52 -4.55 -1.98
CA PHE A 96 -13.11 -4.07 -0.66
C PHE A 96 -11.74 -3.42 -0.74
N MET A 97 -11.52 -2.40 0.09
CA MET A 97 -10.22 -1.77 0.28
C MET A 97 -9.63 -2.21 1.62
N CYS A 98 -8.41 -2.69 1.62
CA CYS A 98 -7.68 -3.05 2.83
C CYS A 98 -6.32 -2.36 2.83
N GLY A 99 -5.93 -1.76 3.95
CA GLY A 99 -4.64 -1.11 4.04
C GLY A 99 -4.11 -1.04 5.46
N GLU A 100 -2.79 -0.94 5.58
CA GLU A 100 -2.08 -0.77 6.83
C GLU A 100 -1.44 0.62 6.90
N SER A 101 -1.53 1.27 8.06
CA SER A 101 -0.89 2.56 8.35
C SER A 101 -1.23 3.63 7.30
N MET A 102 -0.27 4.06 6.47
CA MET A 102 -0.50 4.95 5.33
C MET A 102 -1.45 4.32 4.31
N GLY A 103 -1.32 3.03 4.01
CA GLY A 103 -2.21 2.31 3.11
C GLY A 103 -3.66 2.33 3.59
N ALA A 104 -3.90 2.32 4.90
CA ALA A 104 -5.23 2.48 5.47
C ALA A 104 -5.82 3.88 5.21
N LEU A 105 -5.00 4.93 5.24
CA LEU A 105 -5.45 6.29 4.87
C LEU A 105 -5.83 6.37 3.39
N LEU A 106 -5.03 5.75 2.52
CA LEU A 106 -5.33 5.69 1.08
C LEU A 106 -6.63 4.91 0.82
N ALA A 107 -6.84 3.79 1.51
CA ALA A 107 -8.08 3.00 1.42
C ALA A 107 -9.31 3.83 1.82
N LEU A 108 -9.22 4.55 2.95
CA LEU A 108 -10.28 5.44 3.42
C LEU A 108 -10.54 6.59 2.44
N LEU A 109 -9.47 7.15 1.85
CA LEU A 109 -9.58 8.25 0.89
C LEU A 109 -10.26 7.79 -0.41
N VAL A 110 -9.92 6.60 -0.94
CA VAL A 110 -10.63 6.02 -2.10
C VAL A 110 -12.10 5.81 -1.75
N ALA A 111 -12.41 5.20 -0.61
CA ALA A 111 -13.79 4.96 -0.19
C ALA A 111 -14.59 6.25 0.03
N SER A 112 -13.95 7.35 0.43
CA SER A 112 -14.61 8.65 0.58
C SER A 112 -15.05 9.26 -0.77
N ARG A 113 -14.40 8.85 -1.86
CA ARG A 113 -14.68 9.37 -3.21
C ARG A 113 -15.57 8.43 -4.04
N TYR A 114 -15.54 7.14 -3.73
CA TYR A 114 -16.27 6.11 -4.45
C TYR A 114 -17.28 5.41 -3.55
N ALA A 115 -18.54 5.83 -3.63
CA ALA A 115 -19.64 5.24 -2.85
C ALA A 115 -19.87 3.74 -3.14
N GLN A 116 -19.30 3.23 -4.23
CA GLN A 116 -19.38 1.83 -4.63
C GLN A 116 -18.29 0.93 -4.01
N VAL A 117 -17.43 1.46 -3.13
CA VAL A 117 -16.55 0.64 -2.30
C VAL A 117 -17.41 -0.15 -1.31
N ASP A 118 -17.35 -1.49 -1.37
CA ASP A 118 -18.23 -2.36 -0.58
C ASP A 118 -17.82 -2.44 0.91
N GLY A 119 -16.60 -2.05 1.24
CA GLY A 119 -16.13 -1.92 2.62
C GLY A 119 -14.65 -1.58 2.70
N VAL A 120 -14.23 -1.09 3.88
CA VAL A 120 -12.82 -0.74 4.16
C VAL A 120 -12.35 -1.47 5.40
N ILE A 121 -11.17 -2.08 5.30
CA ILE A 121 -10.44 -2.66 6.42
C ILE A 121 -9.20 -1.77 6.65
N ALA A 122 -9.27 -0.93 7.67
CA ALA A 122 -8.19 -0.01 8.02
C ALA A 122 -7.42 -0.52 9.24
N VAL A 123 -6.23 -1.05 9.01
CA VAL A 123 -5.34 -1.56 10.06
C VAL A 123 -4.40 -0.45 10.51
N ALA A 124 -4.44 -0.12 11.79
CA ALA A 124 -3.60 0.90 12.41
C ALA A 124 -3.47 2.22 11.59
N PRO A 125 -4.60 2.84 11.14
CA PRO A 125 -4.56 4.00 10.27
C PRO A 125 -3.78 5.15 10.93
N ALA A 126 -2.83 5.74 10.20
CA ALA A 126 -1.95 6.79 10.70
C ALA A 126 -2.65 8.17 10.74
N LEU A 127 -3.84 8.24 11.38
CA LEU A 127 -4.66 9.46 11.45
C LEU A 127 -4.00 10.58 12.25
N GLN A 128 -3.18 10.21 13.24
CA GLN A 128 -2.43 11.17 14.05
C GLN A 128 -1.07 10.58 14.43
N ILE A 129 0.01 11.25 14.03
CA ILE A 129 1.37 10.86 14.37
C ILE A 129 1.92 11.88 15.38
N ARG A 130 2.21 11.43 16.61
CA ARG A 130 2.85 12.27 17.63
C ARG A 130 4.29 12.61 17.20
N GLY A 131 4.72 13.85 17.48
CA GLY A 131 6.09 14.29 17.20
C GLY A 131 6.35 14.71 15.75
N ILE A 132 5.34 14.79 14.88
CA ILE A 132 5.51 15.20 13.48
C ILE A 132 6.11 16.63 13.37
N GLY A 133 5.83 17.51 14.34
CA GLY A 133 6.42 18.85 14.41
C GLY A 133 7.94 18.81 14.59
N LEU A 134 8.45 17.90 15.42
CA LEU A 134 9.88 17.70 15.64
C LEU A 134 10.54 17.05 14.41
N SER A 135 9.86 16.14 13.73
CA SER A 135 10.37 15.51 12.51
C SER A 135 10.53 16.52 11.36
N ARG A 136 9.65 17.53 11.28
CA ARG A 136 9.77 18.64 10.33
C ARG A 136 11.03 19.48 10.53
N ILE A 137 11.45 19.64 11.78
CA ILE A 137 12.70 20.35 12.10
C ILE A 137 13.90 19.43 11.84
N MET A 138 13.82 18.18 12.24
CA MET A 138 14.91 17.20 12.08
C MET A 138 15.24 16.90 10.61
N GLN A 139 14.29 17.00 9.68
CA GLN A 139 14.55 16.79 8.24
C GLN A 139 15.63 17.71 7.66
N TYR A 140 15.87 18.86 8.27
CA TYR A 140 16.93 19.79 7.86
C TYR A 140 18.32 19.36 8.34
N PHE A 141 18.39 18.49 9.36
CA PHE A 141 19.64 18.04 9.98
C PHE A 141 19.96 16.57 9.69
N VAL A 142 18.95 15.77 9.38
CA VAL A 142 19.10 14.32 9.13
C VAL A 142 18.48 13.98 7.78
N LYS A 143 19.35 13.74 6.79
CA LYS A 143 18.91 13.45 5.42
C LYS A 143 18.19 12.09 5.29
N PHE A 144 18.63 11.09 6.05
CA PHE A 144 18.02 9.77 6.12
C PHE A 144 18.23 9.16 7.52
N ARG A 145 17.23 8.44 8.00
CA ARG A 145 17.34 7.65 9.23
C ARG A 145 17.03 6.20 8.90
N ALA A 146 17.93 5.29 9.29
CA ALA A 146 17.69 3.86 9.15
C ALA A 146 16.47 3.44 9.97
N LYS A 147 15.64 2.57 9.41
CA LYS A 147 14.56 1.91 10.13
C LYS A 147 15.17 0.77 10.94
N ASN A 148 15.07 0.83 12.27
CA ASN A 148 15.49 -0.26 13.16
C ASN A 148 14.47 -1.39 13.14
#